data_c325517f2ca0d92785b5c9b070f69fe1
#
_entry.id   c325517f2ca0d92785b5c9b070f69fe1
#
_cell.length_a   1.000
_cell.length_b   1.000
_cell.length_c   1.000
_cell.angle_alpha   90.00
_cell.angle_beta   90.00
_cell.angle_gamma   90.00
#
_symmetry.space_group_name_H-M   'P 1'
#
loop_
_entity.id
_entity.type
_entity.pdbx_description
1 polymer ?
#
loop_
_entity_poly.entity_id
_entity_poly.type
_entity_poly.pdbx_seq_one_letter_code
_entity_poly.pdbx_strand_id
1 'polypeptide(L)'
;MGLDNFWAMPDKSEPPAVELNPPLCGGMISGASSGSFRGKVYDNLIKAVTGVSLYQEVIPNEEVKRMADKLEAFDPRGGVIGERRFLPDAEVRSLVKSFRYHADLGCTLCGWW
;
A
#
# COMPACT_ATOMS: atom_id res chain seq x y z
N MET A 1 7.41 -7.96 -15.89
CA MET A 1 7.94 -6.89 -15.06
C MET A 1 7.09 -6.72 -13.84
N GLY A 2 7.69 -6.44 -12.72
CA GLY A 2 6.96 -6.21 -11.49
C GLY A 2 6.58 -4.77 -11.33
N LEU A 3 5.62 -4.52 -10.47
CA LEU A 3 5.22 -3.19 -10.07
C LEU A 3 5.79 -2.90 -8.69
N ASP A 4 6.54 -1.82 -8.58
CA ASP A 4 7.02 -1.34 -7.29
C ASP A 4 6.30 -0.05 -6.95
N ASN A 5 5.85 0.06 -5.70
CA ASN A 5 5.21 1.26 -5.20
C ASN A 5 6.04 1.88 -4.09
N PHE A 6 6.04 3.20 -4.03
CA PHE A 6 6.77 3.92 -3.00
C PHE A 6 6.01 5.19 -2.65
N TRP A 7 6.30 5.69 -1.45
CA TRP A 7 5.60 6.86 -0.92
C TRP A 7 6.47 8.10 -1.05
N ALA A 8 5.84 9.23 -1.33
CA ALA A 8 6.54 10.51 -1.42
C ALA A 8 5.83 11.55 -0.59
N MET A 9 6.60 12.27 0.20
CA MET A 9 6.08 13.38 1.00
C MET A 9 5.68 14.55 0.09
N PRO A 10 4.87 15.51 0.58
CA PRO A 10 4.49 16.67 -0.23
C PRO A 10 5.67 17.45 -0.78
N ASP A 11 6.79 17.48 -0.05
CA ASP A 11 8.02 18.15 -0.50
C ASP A 11 8.93 17.23 -1.32
N LYS A 12 8.42 16.06 -1.67
CA LYS A 12 9.12 15.03 -2.45
C LYS A 12 10.30 14.39 -1.72
N SER A 13 10.40 14.61 -0.42
CA SER A 13 11.39 13.90 0.38
C SER A 13 10.90 12.51 0.73
N GLU A 14 11.79 11.71 1.29
CA GLU A 14 11.44 10.37 1.72
C GLU A 14 10.70 10.43 3.05
N PRO A 15 9.57 9.73 3.20
CA PRO A 15 8.84 9.77 4.46
C PRO A 15 9.59 9.04 5.57
N PRO A 16 9.31 9.38 6.82
CA PRO A 16 9.88 8.63 7.94
C PRO A 16 9.48 7.17 7.88
N ALA A 17 10.37 6.30 8.31
CA ALA A 17 10.11 4.87 8.29
C ALA A 17 8.99 4.51 9.25
N VAL A 18 8.21 3.50 8.88
CA VAL A 18 7.18 2.93 9.75
C VAL A 18 7.51 1.47 9.98
N GLU A 19 7.35 1.04 11.21
CA GLU A 19 7.59 -0.34 11.53
C GLU A 19 6.35 -1.18 11.23
N LEU A 20 6.51 -2.19 10.40
CA LEU A 20 5.43 -3.11 10.04
C LEU A 20 5.83 -4.51 10.46
N ASN A 21 4.91 -5.22 11.08
CA ASN A 21 5.15 -6.57 11.55
C ASN A 21 3.93 -7.45 11.25
N PRO A 22 4.01 -8.31 10.23
CA PRO A 22 5.18 -8.55 9.38
C PRO A 22 5.42 -7.42 8.38
N PRO A 23 6.64 -7.32 7.85
CA PRO A 23 6.91 -6.33 6.82
C PRO A 23 6.22 -6.70 5.52
N LEU A 24 5.97 -5.71 4.69
CA LEU A 24 5.43 -5.95 3.36
C LEU A 24 6.52 -6.49 2.45
N CYS A 25 6.09 -7.16 1.38
CA CYS A 25 7.02 -7.64 0.36
C CYS A 25 7.72 -6.44 -0.27
N GLY A 26 9.05 -6.39 -0.18
CA GLY A 26 9.81 -5.23 -0.61
C GLY A 26 9.90 -5.07 -2.10
N GLY A 27 9.96 -3.83 -2.54
CA GLY A 27 10.16 -3.50 -3.93
C GLY A 27 11.62 -3.50 -4.32
N MET A 28 11.86 -3.45 -5.61
CA MET A 28 13.21 -3.43 -6.13
C MET A 28 13.83 -2.02 -6.13
N ILE A 29 12.97 -1.05 -6.04
CA ILE A 29 13.46 0.29 -5.92
C ILE A 29 13.85 0.49 -4.51
N SER A 30 14.67 0.12 -4.04
CA SER A 30 14.90 0.33 -2.92
C SER A 30 15.52 0.68 -2.16
N GLY A 31 16.03 0.12 -1.52
CA GLY A 31 16.48 0.49 -0.34
C GLY A 31 15.61 1.29 0.41
N ALA A 32 14.60 1.60 -0.11
CA ALA A 32 13.76 2.49 0.55
C ALA A 32 13.22 1.82 1.72
N SER A 33 13.79 2.11 2.73
CA SER A 33 13.35 1.67 3.97
C SER A 33 12.03 2.21 4.36
N SER A 34 11.48 3.11 3.63
CA SER A 34 10.32 3.83 4.10
C SER A 34 9.02 3.26 3.60
N GLY A 35 8.89 1.98 3.63
CA GLY A 35 7.61 1.39 3.33
C GLY A 35 7.33 1.14 1.87
N SER A 36 8.33 1.28 1.00
CA SER A 36 8.12 0.88 -0.39
C SER A 36 7.81 -0.62 -0.43
N PHE A 37 6.99 -1.01 -1.37
CA PHE A 37 6.53 -2.38 -1.40
C PHE A 37 6.30 -2.83 -2.84
N ARG A 38 6.26 -4.14 -3.03
CA ARG A 38 6.05 -4.70 -4.34
C ARG A 38 4.55 -4.74 -4.63
N GLY A 39 4.08 -3.72 -5.32
CA GLY A 39 2.66 -3.54 -5.56
C GLY A 39 2.01 -4.68 -6.31
N LYS A 40 2.78 -5.39 -7.14
CA LYS A 40 2.25 -6.53 -7.86
C LYS A 40 1.64 -7.57 -6.92
N VAL A 41 2.20 -7.72 -5.72
CA VAL A 41 1.71 -8.70 -4.75
C VAL A 41 0.35 -8.29 -4.20
N TYR A 42 0.10 -6.99 -4.07
CA TYR A 42 -1.07 -6.47 -3.37
C TYR A 42 -2.14 -5.87 -4.26
N ASP A 43 -1.85 -5.66 -5.54
CA ASP A 43 -2.74 -4.92 -6.42
C ASP A 43 -4.14 -5.52 -6.52
N ASN A 44 -4.22 -6.83 -6.63
CA ASN A 44 -5.53 -7.48 -6.76
C ASN A 44 -6.40 -7.22 -5.53
N LEU A 45 -5.82 -7.34 -4.34
CA LEU A 45 -6.54 -7.09 -3.10
C LEU A 45 -6.96 -5.62 -3.00
N ILE A 46 -6.02 -4.72 -3.25
CA ILE A 46 -6.28 -3.29 -3.12
C ILE A 46 -7.34 -2.86 -4.13
N LYS A 47 -7.25 -3.32 -5.35
CA LYS A 47 -8.23 -2.98 -6.36
C LYS A 47 -9.61 -3.52 -5.99
N ALA A 48 -9.67 -4.72 -5.44
CA ALA A 48 -10.95 -5.31 -5.04
C ALA A 48 -11.59 -4.54 -3.88
N VAL A 49 -10.79 -4.06 -2.94
CA VAL A 49 -11.29 -3.37 -1.75
C VAL A 49 -11.56 -1.89 -2.03
N THR A 50 -10.66 -1.23 -2.74
CA THR A 50 -10.72 0.22 -2.92
C THR A 50 -11.24 0.65 -4.28
N GLY A 51 -11.22 -0.22 -5.27
CA GLY A 51 -11.55 0.13 -6.64
C GLY A 51 -10.42 0.84 -7.39
N VAL A 52 -9.26 0.98 -6.76
CA VAL A 52 -8.15 1.73 -7.34
C VAL A 52 -6.98 0.79 -7.58
N SER A 53 -6.43 0.81 -8.79
CA SER A 53 -5.27 0.01 -9.12
C SER A 53 -3.99 0.72 -8.69
N LEU A 54 -2.99 -0.08 -8.29
CA LEU A 54 -1.66 0.44 -7.96
C LEU A 54 -0.83 0.72 -9.21
N TYR A 55 -1.30 0.31 -10.39
CA TYR A 55 -0.60 0.57 -11.65
C TYR A 55 -0.89 1.99 -12.11
N GLN A 56 -0.40 2.97 -11.37
CA GLN A 56 -0.52 4.38 -11.69
C GLN A 56 0.78 5.08 -11.31
N GLU A 57 1.19 6.06 -12.11
CA GLU A 57 2.43 6.76 -11.82
C GLU A 57 2.36 7.50 -10.50
N VAL A 58 1.23 8.17 -10.23
CA VAL A 58 1.04 8.91 -8.99
C VAL A 58 -0.42 8.81 -8.57
N ILE A 59 -0.65 8.43 -7.32
CA ILE A 59 -1.98 8.49 -6.71
C ILE A 59 -1.94 9.63 -5.70
N PRO A 60 -2.76 10.67 -5.86
CA PRO A 60 -2.69 11.84 -4.98
C PRO A 60 -3.12 11.50 -3.56
N ASN A 61 -2.67 12.31 -2.62
CA ASN A 61 -2.90 12.05 -1.19
C ASN A 61 -4.38 11.91 -0.83
N GLU A 62 -5.24 12.74 -1.40
CA GLU A 62 -6.67 12.65 -1.08
C GLU A 62 -7.25 11.30 -1.50
N GLU A 63 -6.74 10.72 -2.59
CA GLU A 63 -7.15 9.39 -2.99
C GLU A 63 -6.54 8.33 -2.08
N VAL A 64 -5.30 8.52 -1.66
CA VAL A 64 -4.66 7.61 -0.71
C VAL A 64 -5.45 7.56 0.60
N LYS A 65 -5.93 8.71 1.08
CA LYS A 65 -6.75 8.74 2.29
C LYS A 65 -8.03 7.96 2.12
N ARG A 66 -8.67 8.09 0.96
CA ARG A 66 -9.90 7.36 0.68
C ARG A 66 -9.65 5.85 0.63
N MET A 67 -8.52 5.47 0.02
CA MET A 67 -8.12 4.07 -0.02
C MET A 67 -7.85 3.53 1.38
N ALA A 68 -7.17 4.32 2.21
CA ALA A 68 -6.91 3.91 3.59
C ALA A 68 -8.20 3.70 4.37
N ASP A 69 -9.19 4.58 4.18
CA ASP A 69 -10.47 4.43 4.84
C ASP A 69 -11.15 3.11 4.44
N LYS A 70 -11.14 2.79 3.16
CA LYS A 70 -11.75 1.56 2.68
C LYS A 70 -11.00 0.32 3.16
N LEU A 71 -9.68 0.40 3.20
CA LEU A 71 -8.88 -0.72 3.68
C LEU A 71 -9.11 -0.96 5.17
N GLU A 72 -9.25 0.10 5.95
CA GLU A 72 -9.53 -0.06 7.38
C GLU A 72 -10.90 -0.66 7.65
N ALA A 73 -11.86 -0.39 6.79
CA ALA A 73 -13.19 -0.95 6.92
C ALA A 73 -13.26 -2.41 6.46
N PHE A 74 -12.26 -2.87 5.74
CA PHE A 74 -12.25 -4.23 5.22
C PHE A 74 -11.85 -5.21 6.32
N ASP A 75 -12.64 -6.28 6.47
CA ASP A 75 -12.33 -7.33 7.44
C ASP A 75 -11.77 -8.54 6.69
N PRO A 76 -10.46 -8.79 6.80
CA PRO A 76 -9.86 -9.90 6.06
C PRO A 76 -10.41 -11.26 6.48
N ARG A 77 -10.97 -11.39 7.68
CA ARG A 77 -11.50 -12.66 8.15
C ARG A 77 -12.89 -12.94 7.61
N GLY A 78 -13.66 -11.89 7.33
CA GLY A 78 -15.01 -12.05 6.84
C GLY A 78 -15.15 -11.87 5.34
N GLY A 79 -14.15 -11.36 4.69
CA GLY A 79 -14.22 -11.05 3.28
C GLY A 79 -14.02 -12.24 2.38
N VAL A 80 -14.76 -12.26 1.28
CA VAL A 80 -14.62 -13.31 0.29
C VAL A 80 -13.99 -12.66 -0.94
N ILE A 81 -12.69 -12.49 -0.91
CA ILE A 81 -11.94 -11.97 -2.03
C ILE A 81 -10.92 -13.03 -2.40
N GLY A 82 -11.05 -13.55 -3.61
CA GLY A 82 -10.28 -14.70 -4.02
C GLY A 82 -8.78 -14.56 -3.85
N GLU A 83 -8.25 -13.40 -4.19
CA GLU A 83 -6.81 -13.18 -4.16
C GLU A 83 -6.26 -13.10 -2.74
N ARG A 84 -7.10 -12.75 -1.79
CA ARG A 84 -6.63 -12.61 -0.42
C ARG A 84 -6.16 -13.94 0.18
N ARG A 85 -6.58 -15.05 -0.37
CA ARG A 85 -6.18 -16.36 0.16
C ARG A 85 -4.67 -16.59 0.13
N PHE A 86 -3.96 -15.81 -0.68
CA PHE A 86 -2.50 -15.92 -0.76
C PHE A 86 -1.79 -14.93 0.15
N LEU A 87 -2.54 -14.13 0.90
CA LEU A 87 -1.97 -13.13 1.80
C LEU A 87 -2.43 -13.42 3.23
N PRO A 88 -1.50 -13.63 4.15
CA PRO A 88 -1.87 -13.82 5.56
C PRO A 88 -2.60 -12.58 6.10
N ASP A 89 -3.54 -12.80 7.01
CA ASP A 89 -4.30 -11.69 7.61
C ASP A 89 -3.36 -10.68 8.26
N ALA A 90 -2.28 -11.13 8.86
CA ALA A 90 -1.33 -10.22 9.51
C ALA A 90 -0.65 -9.31 8.47
N GLU A 91 -0.36 -9.85 7.29
CA GLU A 91 0.24 -9.03 6.23
C GLU A 91 -0.77 -8.02 5.69
N VAL A 92 -2.04 -8.39 5.58
CA VAL A 92 -3.08 -7.46 5.18
C VAL A 92 -3.19 -6.32 6.19
N ARG A 93 -3.11 -6.62 7.48
CA ARG A 93 -3.14 -5.59 8.51
C ARG A 93 -1.94 -4.65 8.41
N SER A 94 -0.77 -5.19 8.07
CA SER A 94 0.40 -4.34 7.84
C SER A 94 0.19 -3.41 6.66
N LEU A 95 -0.43 -3.90 5.60
CA LEU A 95 -0.74 -3.09 4.43
C LEU A 95 -1.68 -1.94 4.79
N VAL A 96 -2.72 -2.24 5.57
CA VAL A 96 -3.67 -1.22 6.02
C VAL A 96 -2.96 -0.18 6.88
N LYS A 97 -2.11 -0.62 7.80
CA LYS A 97 -1.35 0.28 8.66
C LYS A 97 -0.45 1.19 7.84
N SER A 98 0.21 0.64 6.83
CA SER A 98 1.09 1.42 5.96
C SER A 98 0.32 2.51 5.22
N PHE A 99 -0.84 2.17 4.68
CA PHE A 99 -1.66 3.14 3.97
C PHE A 99 -2.12 4.27 4.89
N ARG A 100 -2.60 3.93 6.09
CA ARG A 100 -3.04 4.96 7.03
C ARG A 100 -1.89 5.86 7.45
N TYR A 101 -0.75 5.26 7.78
CA TYR A 101 0.41 6.02 8.21
C TYR A 101 0.83 7.04 7.16
N HIS A 102 0.97 6.59 5.91
CA HIS A 102 1.45 7.49 4.85
C HIS A 102 0.37 8.48 4.41
N ALA A 103 -0.91 8.06 4.46
CA ALA A 103 -2.00 8.99 4.18
C ALA A 103 -1.99 10.16 5.15
N ASP A 104 -1.77 9.87 6.42
CA ASP A 104 -1.77 10.91 7.45
C ASP A 104 -0.56 11.83 7.35
N LEU A 105 0.53 11.36 6.74
CA LEU A 105 1.69 12.20 6.49
C LEU A 105 1.52 13.12 5.28
N GLY A 106 0.45 12.96 4.53
CA GLY A 106 0.23 13.73 3.31
C GLY A 106 0.90 13.13 2.08
N CYS A 107 1.35 11.89 2.15
CA CYS A 107 2.08 11.27 1.06
C CYS A 107 1.22 11.01 -0.17
N THR A 108 1.87 11.02 -1.33
CA THR A 108 1.33 10.43 -2.55
C THR A 108 1.89 9.02 -2.67
N LEU A 109 1.20 8.17 -3.41
CA LEU A 109 1.66 6.82 -3.69
C LEU A 109 2.08 6.77 -5.16
N CYS A 110 3.34 6.44 -5.38
CA CYS A 110 3.89 6.39 -6.73
C CYS A 110 4.09 4.95 -7.16
N GLY A 111 3.98 4.71 -8.45
CA GLY A 111 4.18 3.38 -9.01
C GLY A 111 5.17 3.41 -10.15
N TRP A 112 5.92 2.31 -10.27
CA TRP A 112 6.89 2.16 -11.35
C TRP A 112 6.91 0.69 -11.77
N TRP A 113 6.74 0.49 -13.09
CA TRP A 113 6.71 -0.87 -13.64
C TRP A 113 7.31 -0.92 -15.04
#